data_a408e4b5d196d8172cab13cb6e0d89d6
#
_entry.id   a408e4b5d196d8172cab13cb6e0d89d6
#
_cell.length_a   1.000
_cell.length_b   1.000
_cell.length_c   1.000
_cell.angle_alpha   90.00
_cell.angle_beta   90.00
_cell.angle_gamma   90.00
#
_symmetry.space_group_name_H-M   'P 1'
#
loop_
_entity.id
_entity.type
_entity.pdbx_description
1 polymer ?
#
loop_
_entity_poly.entity_id
_entity_poly.type
_entity_poly.pdbx_seq_one_letter_code
_entity_poly.pdbx_strand_id
1 'polypeptide(L)'
;MYKILEKKEIAMRNTWYKIHAPHVAKKVKPGQFVIVRAFKNGERIPLTPVMWDRDEGWIVLIVFTRGKTTARMANELKPGDEILNVAGPLGNPAEMEKFGKILAIGAYTGIVEVYPIAKAWQELGNDVTTLHVTFEPMVVLKDELGRAVGRHVVETVPIDPNLDFPTNMKNVTKRLVEKVREMLGKENYDLVFMVGPTGDQKAVFEVVKEFGVPMKADLHPIMVDGTGMCGSCRVTVGGEVKFACIDGPEFDAYEIHWDELIARSGYYTDMEQRAMQEYMKLFEQALQGGEQ
;
A
#
# COMPACT_ATOMS: atom_id res chain seq x y z
N MET A 1 -7.79 21.38 10.18
CA MET A 1 -8.34 20.59 9.06
C MET A 1 -7.29 20.60 7.95
N TYR A 2 -7.29 19.62 7.09
CA TYR A 2 -6.22 19.35 6.12
C TYR A 2 -6.76 19.59 4.73
N LYS A 3 -6.39 20.73 4.11
CA LYS A 3 -6.91 21.15 2.82
C LYS A 3 -6.37 20.27 1.69
N ILE A 4 -7.26 19.83 0.80
CA ILE A 4 -6.91 19.14 -0.44
C ILE A 4 -6.45 20.21 -1.44
N LEU A 5 -5.18 20.17 -1.81
CA LEU A 5 -4.57 21.11 -2.76
C LEU A 5 -4.78 20.64 -4.21
N GLU A 6 -4.70 19.34 -4.43
CA GLU A 6 -4.88 18.69 -5.73
C GLU A 6 -5.55 17.34 -5.57
N LYS A 7 -6.42 16.97 -6.51
CA LYS A 7 -7.00 15.64 -6.64
C LYS A 7 -7.09 15.28 -8.12
N LYS A 8 -6.65 14.08 -8.47
CA LYS A 8 -6.79 13.52 -9.82
C LYS A 8 -6.87 11.99 -9.77
N GLU A 9 -7.65 11.39 -10.65
CA GLU A 9 -7.55 9.97 -10.94
C GLU A 9 -6.32 9.73 -11.81
N ILE A 10 -5.43 8.82 -11.39
CA ILE A 10 -4.16 8.56 -12.07
C ILE A 10 -4.12 7.18 -12.73
N ALA A 11 -4.99 6.27 -12.30
CA ALA A 11 -5.22 4.95 -12.87
C ALA A 11 -6.56 4.44 -12.37
N MET A 12 -7.07 3.36 -12.95
CA MET A 12 -8.34 2.76 -12.53
C MET A 12 -8.38 2.55 -11.02
N ARG A 13 -9.37 3.15 -10.34
CA ARG A 13 -9.59 3.10 -8.89
C ARG A 13 -8.46 3.68 -8.04
N ASN A 14 -7.52 4.42 -8.63
CA ASN A 14 -6.40 5.06 -7.93
C ASN A 14 -6.48 6.57 -8.03
N THR A 15 -6.69 7.23 -6.91
CA THR A 15 -6.82 8.68 -6.82
C THR A 15 -5.63 9.28 -6.08
N TRP A 16 -4.99 10.24 -6.70
CA TRP A 16 -3.95 11.10 -6.15
C TRP A 16 -4.57 12.23 -5.34
N TYR A 17 -4.10 12.41 -4.11
CA TYR A 17 -4.43 13.55 -3.26
C TYR A 17 -3.16 14.25 -2.80
N LYS A 18 -2.98 15.52 -3.17
CA LYS A 18 -2.00 16.40 -2.54
C LYS A 18 -2.71 17.17 -1.43
N ILE A 19 -2.27 17.02 -0.19
CA ILE A 19 -2.93 17.63 0.98
C ILE A 19 -1.94 18.46 1.78
N HIS A 20 -2.40 19.57 2.34
CA HIS A 20 -1.62 20.40 3.25
C HIS A 20 -1.59 19.76 4.64
N ALA A 21 -0.46 19.22 5.05
CA ALA A 21 -0.25 18.53 6.32
C ALA A 21 1.18 18.79 6.86
N PRO A 22 1.50 20.04 7.23
CA PRO A 22 2.89 20.47 7.49
C PRO A 22 3.55 19.73 8.66
N HIS A 23 2.80 19.32 9.68
CA HIS A 23 3.34 18.53 10.80
C HIS A 23 3.77 17.12 10.38
N VAL A 24 3.08 16.51 9.40
CA VAL A 24 3.50 15.24 8.80
C VAL A 24 4.68 15.46 7.86
N ALA A 25 4.55 16.38 6.91
CA ALA A 25 5.55 16.64 5.88
C ALA A 25 6.95 16.91 6.47
N LYS A 26 7.02 17.63 7.60
CA LYS A 26 8.29 17.95 8.30
C LYS A 26 9.00 16.74 8.89
N LYS A 27 8.28 15.67 9.24
CA LYS A 27 8.81 14.58 10.07
C LYS A 27 8.78 13.22 9.38
N VAL A 28 7.95 13.03 8.37
CA VAL A 28 7.76 11.74 7.70
C VAL A 28 9.06 11.25 7.08
N LYS A 29 9.27 9.94 7.18
CA LYS A 29 10.36 9.18 6.57
C LYS A 29 9.80 8.03 5.75
N PRO A 30 10.55 7.50 4.77
CA PRO A 30 10.14 6.31 4.02
C PRO A 30 9.75 5.14 4.95
N GLY A 31 8.70 4.40 4.59
CA GLY A 31 8.16 3.29 5.39
C GLY A 31 7.14 3.69 6.47
N GLN A 32 6.99 5.00 6.74
CA GLN A 32 5.98 5.48 7.70
C GLN A 32 4.64 5.76 7.00
N PHE A 33 3.55 5.68 7.77
CA PHE A 33 2.20 5.92 7.31
C PHE A 33 1.49 7.00 8.13
N VAL A 34 0.29 7.36 7.72
CA VAL A 34 -0.64 8.22 8.46
C VAL A 34 -1.99 7.52 8.62
N ILE A 35 -2.70 7.80 9.69
CA ILE A 35 -4.12 7.45 9.82
C ILE A 35 -4.96 8.65 9.38
N VAL A 36 -5.75 8.44 8.34
CA VAL A 36 -6.65 9.44 7.78
C VAL A 36 -8.08 9.16 8.21
N ARG A 37 -8.78 10.19 8.68
CA ARG A 37 -10.21 10.22 8.86
C ARG A 37 -10.79 11.36 8.03
N ALA A 38 -11.35 11.02 6.87
CA ALA A 38 -11.79 12.02 5.91
C ALA A 38 -13.06 12.74 6.34
N PHE A 39 -14.01 12.04 6.96
CA PHE A 39 -15.35 12.53 7.30
C PHE A 39 -15.67 12.38 8.79
N LYS A 40 -16.59 13.20 9.31
CA LYS A 40 -17.01 13.16 10.73
C LYS A 40 -17.47 11.77 11.18
N ASN A 41 -18.21 11.07 10.33
CA ASN A 41 -18.68 9.70 10.55
C ASN A 41 -17.95 8.69 9.68
N GLY A 42 -16.68 8.98 9.33
CA GLY A 42 -15.81 8.12 8.51
C GLY A 42 -14.94 7.21 9.36
N GLU A 43 -14.52 6.14 8.74
CA GLU A 43 -13.53 5.21 9.29
C GLU A 43 -12.15 5.87 9.35
N ARG A 44 -11.28 5.31 10.16
CA ARG A 44 -9.85 5.62 10.16
C ARG A 44 -9.16 4.63 9.24
N ILE A 45 -8.41 5.13 8.26
CA ILE A 45 -7.71 4.31 7.27
C ILE A 45 -6.22 4.63 7.29
N PRO A 46 -5.34 3.62 7.28
CA PRO A 46 -3.90 3.82 7.11
C PRO A 46 -3.61 4.14 5.64
N LEU A 47 -2.80 5.16 5.40
CA LEU A 47 -2.34 5.56 4.07
C LEU A 47 -0.88 5.98 4.14
N THR A 48 -0.11 5.64 3.11
CA THR A 48 1.32 5.97 3.05
C THR A 48 1.55 7.28 2.30
N PRO A 49 2.26 8.25 2.90
CA PRO A 49 2.77 9.40 2.16
C PRO A 49 3.79 8.97 1.12
N VAL A 50 3.44 9.17 -0.16
CA VAL A 50 4.26 8.77 -1.32
C VAL A 50 5.35 9.78 -1.63
N MET A 51 4.97 11.05 -1.50
CA MET A 51 5.82 12.22 -1.70
C MET A 51 5.46 13.28 -0.66
N TRP A 52 6.41 14.12 -0.34
CA TRP A 52 6.21 15.24 0.58
C TRP A 52 7.19 16.37 0.32
N ASP A 53 6.79 17.56 0.72
CA ASP A 53 7.64 18.75 0.74
C ASP A 53 7.62 19.34 2.15
N ARG A 54 8.81 19.49 2.75
CA ARG A 54 8.97 19.95 4.13
C ARG A 54 8.75 21.45 4.28
N ASP A 55 9.09 22.20 3.24
CA ASP A 55 9.04 23.67 3.25
C ASP A 55 7.62 24.15 2.91
N GLU A 56 7.02 23.60 1.88
CA GLU A 56 5.63 23.90 1.49
C GLU A 56 4.59 23.19 2.39
N GLY A 57 4.99 22.17 3.14
CA GLY A 57 4.15 21.50 4.13
C GLY A 57 3.03 20.63 3.53
N TRP A 58 3.24 20.04 2.38
CA TRP A 58 2.27 19.11 1.78
C TRP A 58 2.79 17.67 1.74
N ILE A 59 1.84 16.75 1.70
CA ILE A 59 2.08 15.33 1.43
C ILE A 59 1.19 14.87 0.29
N VAL A 60 1.60 13.80 -0.38
CA VAL A 60 0.81 13.10 -1.40
C VAL A 60 0.41 11.74 -0.90
N LEU A 61 -0.87 11.43 -1.05
CA LEU A 61 -1.45 10.11 -0.82
C LEU A 61 -2.03 9.59 -2.14
N ILE A 62 -1.74 8.34 -2.50
CA ILE A 62 -2.42 7.63 -3.58
C ILE A 62 -3.38 6.64 -2.93
N VAL A 63 -4.67 6.84 -3.17
CA VAL A 63 -5.74 6.11 -2.50
C VAL A 63 -6.43 5.17 -3.46
N PHE A 64 -6.33 3.88 -3.17
CA PHE A 64 -7.07 2.87 -3.91
C PHE A 64 -8.51 2.76 -3.40
N THR A 65 -9.47 2.86 -4.30
CA THR A 65 -10.89 2.70 -3.99
C THR A 65 -11.23 1.23 -3.76
N ARG A 66 -11.21 0.81 -2.49
CA ARG A 66 -11.48 -0.57 -2.05
C ARG A 66 -12.80 -0.71 -1.29
N GLY A 67 -13.04 0.16 -0.33
CA GLY A 67 -14.19 0.12 0.56
C GLY A 67 -14.97 1.43 0.57
N LYS A 68 -16.02 1.50 1.40
CA LYS A 68 -16.92 2.64 1.50
C LYS A 68 -16.20 3.98 1.71
N THR A 69 -15.25 4.05 2.65
CA THR A 69 -14.56 5.32 2.96
C THR A 69 -13.72 5.82 1.79
N THR A 70 -12.97 4.94 1.13
CA THR A 70 -12.15 5.32 -0.04
C THR A 70 -13.01 5.63 -1.26
N ALA A 71 -14.17 4.97 -1.43
CA ALA A 71 -15.14 5.31 -2.46
C ALA A 71 -15.77 6.70 -2.22
N ARG A 72 -16.13 7.02 -0.97
CA ARG A 72 -16.58 8.36 -0.60
C ARG A 72 -15.53 9.42 -0.87
N MET A 73 -14.28 9.17 -0.52
CA MET A 73 -13.18 10.09 -0.83
C MET A 73 -13.10 10.33 -2.33
N ALA A 74 -13.12 9.27 -3.14
CA ALA A 74 -13.04 9.36 -4.59
C ALA A 74 -14.21 10.14 -5.22
N ASN A 75 -15.44 9.94 -4.73
CA ASN A 75 -16.64 10.51 -5.32
C ASN A 75 -17.03 11.89 -4.77
N GLU A 76 -16.84 12.13 -3.46
CA GLU A 76 -17.39 13.30 -2.77
C GLU A 76 -16.36 14.43 -2.59
N LEU A 77 -15.07 14.11 -2.37
CA LEU A 77 -14.04 15.13 -2.12
C LEU A 77 -13.50 15.75 -3.42
N LYS A 78 -13.18 17.02 -3.38
CA LYS A 78 -12.59 17.80 -4.49
C LYS A 78 -11.49 18.75 -3.99
N PRO A 79 -10.66 19.32 -4.87
CA PRO A 79 -9.71 20.36 -4.49
C PRO A 79 -10.41 21.53 -3.78
N GLY A 80 -9.81 21.96 -2.67
CA GLY A 80 -10.37 23.00 -1.78
C GLY A 80 -11.14 22.44 -0.58
N ASP A 81 -11.63 21.21 -0.63
CA ASP A 81 -12.24 20.53 0.51
C ASP A 81 -11.20 20.18 1.58
N GLU A 82 -11.67 19.76 2.74
CA GLU A 82 -10.84 19.45 3.89
C GLU A 82 -11.02 18.01 4.36
N ILE A 83 -9.91 17.34 4.61
CA ILE A 83 -9.86 16.08 5.35
C ILE A 83 -9.91 16.41 6.84
N LEU A 84 -10.76 15.72 7.60
CA LEU A 84 -11.02 16.02 9.00
C LEU A 84 -9.80 15.82 9.89
N ASN A 85 -9.14 14.65 9.79
CA ASN A 85 -7.97 14.33 10.60
C ASN A 85 -6.93 13.58 9.76
N VAL A 86 -5.65 13.92 10.01
CA VAL A 86 -4.47 13.19 9.55
C VAL A 86 -3.55 13.06 10.76
N ALA A 87 -3.43 11.85 11.30
CA ALA A 87 -2.56 11.55 12.42
C ALA A 87 -1.28 10.88 11.91
N GLY A 88 -0.13 11.35 12.32
CA GLY A 88 1.17 10.81 11.93
C GLY A 88 2.30 11.83 11.91
N PRO A 89 3.49 11.43 11.43
CA PRO A 89 3.80 10.09 10.91
C PRO A 89 3.74 9.01 11.99
N LEU A 90 3.36 7.81 11.60
CA LEU A 90 3.21 6.63 12.45
C LEU A 90 4.03 5.47 11.87
N GLY A 91 4.25 4.44 12.67
CA GLY A 91 5.10 3.30 12.31
C GLY A 91 6.59 3.63 12.37
N ASN A 92 7.40 2.59 12.36
CA ASN A 92 8.85 2.74 12.24
C ASN A 92 9.21 3.13 10.79
N PRO A 93 10.21 3.98 10.58
CA PRO A 93 10.79 4.15 9.25
C PRO A 93 11.36 2.82 8.75
N ALA A 94 11.33 2.62 7.44
CA ALA A 94 12.04 1.50 6.83
C ALA A 94 13.54 1.58 7.17
N GLU A 95 14.16 0.43 7.31
CA GLU A 95 15.59 0.33 7.59
C GLU A 95 16.41 0.89 6.42
N MET A 96 17.28 1.85 6.70
CA MET A 96 18.05 2.59 5.71
C MET A 96 19.53 2.22 5.78
N GLU A 97 19.91 1.10 5.13
CA GLU A 97 21.27 0.57 5.10
C GLU A 97 21.75 0.28 3.67
N LYS A 98 23.04 -0.01 3.54
CA LYS A 98 23.63 -0.52 2.30
C LYS A 98 23.49 -2.04 2.28
N PHE A 99 22.36 -2.52 1.80
CA PHE A 99 22.10 -3.95 1.64
C PHE A 99 22.81 -4.55 0.42
N GLY A 100 23.12 -3.74 -0.61
CA GLY A 100 23.67 -4.19 -1.86
C GLY A 100 22.63 -4.16 -2.97
N LYS A 101 22.33 -5.31 -3.58
CA LYS A 101 21.36 -5.45 -4.66
C LYS A 101 19.98 -5.82 -4.12
N ILE A 102 19.01 -4.95 -4.32
CA ILE A 102 17.67 -5.06 -3.74
C ILE A 102 16.63 -5.32 -4.83
N LEU A 103 15.75 -6.29 -4.60
CA LEU A 103 14.51 -6.46 -5.35
C LEU A 103 13.33 -5.98 -4.49
N ALA A 104 12.79 -4.80 -4.82
CA ALA A 104 11.66 -4.21 -4.12
C ALA A 104 10.37 -4.43 -4.92
N ILE A 105 9.42 -5.18 -4.37
CA ILE A 105 8.24 -5.70 -5.05
C ILE A 105 7.00 -5.00 -4.52
N GLY A 106 6.20 -4.41 -5.42
CA GLY A 106 4.87 -3.90 -5.13
C GLY A 106 3.80 -4.67 -5.90
N ALA A 107 2.93 -5.39 -5.20
CA ALA A 107 1.76 -5.99 -5.79
C ALA A 107 0.57 -5.03 -5.69
N TYR A 108 -0.13 -4.81 -6.82
CA TYR A 108 -1.21 -3.83 -6.94
C TYR A 108 -0.76 -2.43 -6.46
N THR A 109 -1.46 -1.87 -5.48
CA THR A 109 -1.13 -0.57 -4.88
C THR A 109 0.03 -0.61 -3.89
N GLY A 110 0.55 -1.79 -3.55
CA GLY A 110 1.75 -1.90 -2.71
C GLY A 110 2.98 -1.17 -3.29
N ILE A 111 3.01 -0.97 -4.62
CA ILE A 111 4.07 -0.18 -5.27
C ILE A 111 4.12 1.29 -4.80
N VAL A 112 3.01 1.82 -4.31
CA VAL A 112 2.88 3.17 -3.75
C VAL A 112 3.78 3.34 -2.51
N GLU A 113 3.85 2.30 -1.70
CA GLU A 113 4.65 2.26 -0.46
C GLU A 113 6.10 1.91 -0.76
N VAL A 114 6.33 1.05 -1.75
CA VAL A 114 7.67 0.73 -2.25
C VAL A 114 8.39 1.98 -2.77
N TYR A 115 7.70 2.91 -3.43
CA TYR A 115 8.31 4.05 -4.09
C TYR A 115 9.21 4.91 -3.19
N PRO A 116 8.74 5.46 -2.05
CA PRO A 116 9.60 6.30 -1.20
C PRO A 116 10.76 5.52 -0.57
N ILE A 117 10.59 4.24 -0.28
CA ILE A 117 11.61 3.37 0.29
C ILE A 117 12.69 3.05 -0.75
N ALA A 118 12.28 2.57 -1.94
CA ALA A 118 13.17 2.22 -3.03
C ALA A 118 14.01 3.42 -3.50
N LYS A 119 13.38 4.60 -3.61
CA LYS A 119 14.07 5.85 -3.91
C LYS A 119 15.15 6.16 -2.87
N ALA A 120 14.83 6.09 -1.59
CA ALA A 120 15.81 6.36 -0.52
C ALA A 120 16.95 5.33 -0.51
N TRP A 121 16.67 4.05 -0.73
CA TRP A 121 17.71 3.03 -0.86
C TRP A 121 18.63 3.27 -2.06
N GLN A 122 18.08 3.67 -3.20
CA GLN A 122 18.87 4.04 -4.38
C GLN A 122 19.79 5.25 -4.09
N GLU A 123 19.28 6.28 -3.41
CA GLU A 123 20.05 7.46 -2.99
C GLU A 123 21.16 7.11 -2.00
N LEU A 124 21.01 6.07 -1.18
CA LEU A 124 22.05 5.52 -0.30
C LEU A 124 23.13 4.71 -1.05
N GLY A 125 22.95 4.47 -2.36
CA GLY A 125 23.91 3.75 -3.20
C GLY A 125 23.71 2.23 -3.24
N ASN A 126 22.49 1.74 -2.96
CA ASN A 126 22.08 0.38 -3.28
C ASN A 126 21.78 0.26 -4.79
N ASP A 127 21.89 -0.94 -5.35
CA ASP A 127 21.42 -1.28 -6.69
C ASP A 127 19.96 -1.76 -6.60
N VAL A 128 19.01 -0.84 -6.79
CA VAL A 128 17.58 -1.11 -6.58
C VAL A 128 16.89 -1.46 -7.89
N THR A 129 16.33 -2.66 -7.94
CA THR A 129 15.35 -3.06 -8.94
C THR A 129 13.96 -3.08 -8.31
N THR A 130 13.01 -2.38 -8.90
CA THR A 130 11.60 -2.47 -8.48
C THR A 130 10.80 -3.34 -9.45
N LEU A 131 9.89 -4.16 -8.90
CA LEU A 131 8.93 -4.96 -9.65
C LEU A 131 7.51 -4.55 -9.25
N HIS A 132 6.72 -4.08 -10.21
CA HIS A 132 5.30 -3.80 -10.05
C HIS A 132 4.47 -4.84 -10.81
N VAL A 133 3.67 -5.62 -10.09
CA VAL A 133 2.74 -6.60 -10.70
C VAL A 133 1.32 -6.21 -10.37
N THR A 134 0.50 -5.96 -11.40
CA THR A 134 -0.86 -5.45 -11.21
C THR A 134 -1.73 -5.73 -12.45
N PHE A 135 -3.00 -5.35 -12.39
CA PHE A 135 -3.84 -5.27 -13.58
C PHE A 135 -3.41 -4.09 -14.48
N GLU A 136 -3.49 -4.28 -15.79
CA GLU A 136 -3.06 -3.28 -16.78
C GLU A 136 -3.60 -1.87 -16.51
N PRO A 137 -4.91 -1.64 -16.24
CA PRO A 137 -5.45 -0.30 -16.01
C PRO A 137 -5.12 0.28 -14.63
N MET A 138 -4.39 -0.45 -13.78
CA MET A 138 -4.05 -0.05 -12.40
C MET A 138 -2.58 0.32 -12.21
N VAL A 139 -1.81 0.44 -13.28
CA VAL A 139 -0.39 0.83 -13.22
C VAL A 139 -0.27 2.28 -12.72
N VAL A 140 0.49 2.48 -11.66
CA VAL A 140 0.78 3.79 -11.06
C VAL A 140 2.29 3.98 -10.89
N LEU A 141 2.75 5.23 -10.80
CA LEU A 141 4.13 5.63 -10.52
C LEU A 141 5.19 5.05 -11.48
N LYS A 142 4.79 4.65 -12.69
CA LYS A 142 5.71 4.04 -13.68
C LYS A 142 6.89 4.97 -14.00
N ASP A 143 6.59 6.22 -14.31
CA ASP A 143 7.60 7.20 -14.71
C ASP A 143 8.44 7.68 -13.51
N GLU A 144 7.79 7.85 -12.36
CA GLU A 144 8.44 8.24 -11.11
C GLU A 144 9.47 7.19 -10.67
N LEU A 145 9.09 5.91 -10.68
CA LEU A 145 9.99 4.80 -10.37
C LEU A 145 11.07 4.64 -11.42
N GLY A 146 10.75 4.75 -12.71
CA GLY A 146 11.74 4.68 -13.78
C GLY A 146 12.84 5.75 -13.68
N ARG A 147 12.56 6.89 -13.02
CA ARG A 147 13.54 7.94 -12.73
C ARG A 147 14.26 7.79 -11.39
N ALA A 148 13.63 7.09 -10.44
CA ALA A 148 14.07 7.05 -9.05
C ALA A 148 15.02 5.90 -8.73
N VAL A 149 14.97 4.79 -9.50
CA VAL A 149 15.73 3.57 -9.21
C VAL A 149 16.52 3.10 -10.43
N GLY A 150 17.48 2.19 -10.23
CA GLY A 150 18.32 1.64 -11.28
C GLY A 150 17.55 0.88 -12.36
N ARG A 151 16.52 0.12 -11.96
CA ARG A 151 15.64 -0.62 -12.88
C ARG A 151 14.20 -0.70 -12.33
N HIS A 152 13.23 -0.37 -13.17
CA HIS A 152 11.81 -0.56 -12.88
C HIS A 152 11.18 -1.52 -13.88
N VAL A 153 10.61 -2.61 -13.35
CA VAL A 153 9.94 -3.66 -14.13
C VAL A 153 8.44 -3.61 -13.83
N VAL A 154 7.63 -3.53 -14.86
CA VAL A 154 6.17 -3.58 -14.77
C VAL A 154 5.67 -4.84 -15.48
N GLU A 155 4.96 -5.66 -14.75
CA GLU A 155 4.26 -6.85 -15.26
C GLU A 155 2.75 -6.64 -15.08
N THR A 156 2.02 -6.71 -16.16
CA THR A 156 0.57 -6.52 -16.13
C THR A 156 -0.18 -7.78 -16.50
N VAL A 157 -1.35 -7.94 -15.88
CA VAL A 157 -2.29 -9.01 -16.17
C VAL A 157 -3.59 -8.37 -16.65
N PRO A 158 -4.16 -8.78 -17.79
CA PRO A 158 -5.45 -8.28 -18.22
C PRO A 158 -6.55 -8.74 -17.26
N ILE A 159 -7.59 -7.91 -17.10
CA ILE A 159 -8.82 -8.31 -16.40
C ILE A 159 -9.68 -9.08 -17.40
N ASP A 160 -9.94 -10.36 -17.13
CA ASP A 160 -10.87 -11.15 -17.90
C ASP A 160 -12.31 -10.89 -17.42
N PRO A 161 -13.19 -10.30 -18.24
CA PRO A 161 -14.56 -9.99 -17.85
C PRO A 161 -15.43 -11.24 -17.64
N ASN A 162 -15.00 -12.42 -18.11
CA ASN A 162 -15.71 -13.69 -17.93
C ASN A 162 -15.37 -14.38 -16.60
N LEU A 163 -14.37 -13.88 -15.88
CA LEU A 163 -13.95 -14.41 -14.59
C LEU A 163 -14.39 -13.50 -13.45
N ASP A 164 -14.67 -14.08 -12.29
CA ASP A 164 -14.89 -13.29 -11.09
C ASP A 164 -13.60 -12.57 -10.62
N PHE A 165 -13.76 -11.55 -9.80
CA PHE A 165 -12.63 -10.76 -9.33
C PHE A 165 -11.60 -11.58 -8.53
N PRO A 166 -11.99 -12.49 -7.61
CA PRO A 166 -11.04 -13.39 -6.94
C PRO A 166 -10.21 -14.25 -7.89
N THR A 167 -10.80 -14.76 -8.97
CA THR A 167 -10.08 -15.56 -9.98
C THR A 167 -9.10 -14.69 -10.77
N ASN A 168 -9.52 -13.49 -11.18
CA ASN A 168 -8.60 -12.51 -11.78
C ASN A 168 -7.41 -12.20 -10.85
N MET A 169 -7.65 -12.01 -9.56
CA MET A 169 -6.57 -11.78 -8.58
C MET A 169 -5.59 -12.97 -8.52
N LYS A 170 -6.06 -14.21 -8.57
CA LYS A 170 -5.17 -15.40 -8.62
C LYS A 170 -4.25 -15.39 -9.82
N ASN A 171 -4.71 -14.86 -10.97
CA ASN A 171 -3.87 -14.72 -12.16
C ASN A 171 -2.73 -13.72 -11.93
N VAL A 172 -2.98 -12.62 -11.20
CA VAL A 172 -1.93 -11.67 -10.81
C VAL A 172 -0.93 -12.33 -9.85
N THR A 173 -1.42 -13.04 -8.81
CA THR A 173 -0.56 -13.79 -7.88
C THR A 173 0.33 -14.80 -8.61
N LYS A 174 -0.24 -15.56 -9.56
CA LYS A 174 0.51 -16.51 -10.38
C LYS A 174 1.62 -15.80 -11.17
N ARG A 175 1.29 -14.71 -11.88
CA ARG A 175 2.27 -13.93 -12.65
C ARG A 175 3.36 -13.35 -11.77
N LEU A 176 3.00 -12.85 -10.58
CA LEU A 176 3.93 -12.33 -9.59
C LEU A 176 4.96 -13.40 -9.17
N VAL A 177 4.49 -14.58 -8.76
CA VAL A 177 5.33 -15.70 -8.34
C VAL A 177 6.27 -16.17 -9.47
N GLU A 178 5.74 -16.32 -10.69
CA GLU A 178 6.53 -16.69 -11.87
C GLU A 178 7.62 -15.65 -12.15
N LYS A 179 7.29 -14.36 -12.08
CA LYS A 179 8.25 -13.29 -12.37
C LYS A 179 9.32 -13.17 -11.29
N VAL A 180 8.97 -13.30 -10.03
CA VAL A 180 9.95 -13.30 -8.94
C VAL A 180 10.91 -14.48 -9.08
N ARG A 181 10.41 -15.68 -9.37
CA ARG A 181 11.25 -16.88 -9.62
C ARG A 181 12.17 -16.67 -10.81
N GLU A 182 11.68 -16.08 -11.90
CA GLU A 182 12.50 -15.74 -13.07
C GLU A 182 13.65 -14.79 -12.72
N MET A 183 13.34 -13.74 -11.95
CA MET A 183 14.34 -12.72 -11.58
C MET A 183 15.40 -13.28 -10.63
N LEU A 184 15.00 -14.02 -9.60
CA LEU A 184 15.91 -14.66 -8.65
C LEU A 184 16.77 -15.76 -9.29
N GLY A 185 16.24 -16.45 -10.33
CA GLY A 185 17.00 -17.43 -11.08
C GLY A 185 18.03 -16.83 -12.06
N LYS A 186 17.88 -15.56 -12.43
CA LYS A 186 18.78 -14.86 -13.35
C LYS A 186 19.86 -14.04 -12.66
N GLU A 187 19.56 -13.51 -11.49
CA GLU A 187 20.40 -12.53 -10.79
C GLU A 187 20.38 -12.80 -9.28
N ASN A 188 21.52 -12.61 -8.63
CA ASN A 188 21.59 -12.64 -7.18
C ASN A 188 21.11 -11.31 -6.59
N TYR A 189 20.26 -11.38 -5.58
CA TYR A 189 19.83 -10.24 -4.78
C TYR A 189 20.24 -10.47 -3.31
N ASP A 190 20.64 -9.38 -2.67
CA ASP A 190 21.04 -9.39 -1.25
C ASP A 190 19.85 -9.21 -0.32
N LEU A 191 18.77 -8.60 -0.84
CA LEU A 191 17.51 -8.38 -0.12
C LEU A 191 16.33 -8.41 -1.09
N VAL A 192 15.25 -9.07 -0.68
CA VAL A 192 13.90 -8.89 -1.25
C VAL A 192 13.05 -8.10 -0.26
N PHE A 193 12.37 -7.07 -0.75
CA PHE A 193 11.38 -6.32 0.02
C PHE A 193 10.03 -6.39 -0.70
N MET A 194 8.96 -6.62 0.03
CA MET A 194 7.65 -6.74 -0.60
C MET A 194 6.53 -6.04 0.15
N VAL A 195 5.68 -5.37 -0.62
CA VAL A 195 4.43 -4.75 -0.17
C VAL A 195 3.28 -5.23 -1.05
N GLY A 196 2.17 -5.63 -0.42
CA GLY A 196 0.99 -6.10 -1.14
C GLY A 196 0.02 -6.90 -0.27
N PRO A 197 -0.98 -7.56 -0.87
CA PRO A 197 -1.89 -8.44 -0.13
C PRO A 197 -1.14 -9.56 0.60
N THR A 198 -1.54 -9.88 1.83
CA THR A 198 -0.85 -10.86 2.69
C THR A 198 -0.67 -12.22 2.01
N GLY A 199 -1.67 -12.68 1.24
CA GLY A 199 -1.57 -13.94 0.50
C GLY A 199 -0.49 -13.91 -0.59
N ASP A 200 -0.34 -12.77 -1.28
CA ASP A 200 0.70 -12.58 -2.30
C ASP A 200 2.08 -12.49 -1.66
N GLN A 201 2.19 -11.80 -0.52
CA GLN A 201 3.45 -11.74 0.24
C GLN A 201 3.90 -13.13 0.67
N LYS A 202 2.99 -13.96 1.22
CA LYS A 202 3.29 -15.35 1.55
C LYS A 202 3.72 -16.16 0.33
N ALA A 203 3.00 -16.04 -0.80
CA ALA A 203 3.33 -16.78 -2.02
C ALA A 203 4.73 -16.40 -2.57
N VAL A 204 5.10 -15.14 -2.49
CA VAL A 204 6.45 -14.67 -2.85
C VAL A 204 7.49 -15.14 -1.84
N PHE A 205 7.18 -15.09 -0.54
CA PHE A 205 8.07 -15.59 0.51
C PHE A 205 8.47 -17.06 0.29
N GLU A 206 7.51 -17.92 -0.07
CA GLU A 206 7.82 -19.34 -0.33
C GLU A 206 8.82 -19.50 -1.51
N VAL A 207 8.72 -18.64 -2.53
CA VAL A 207 9.71 -18.62 -3.63
C VAL A 207 11.07 -18.11 -3.15
N VAL A 208 11.09 -16.96 -2.45
CA VAL A 208 12.34 -16.32 -1.99
C VAL A 208 13.11 -17.26 -1.06
N LYS A 209 12.39 -18.00 -0.21
CA LYS A 209 12.94 -19.01 0.70
C LYS A 209 13.69 -20.12 -0.03
N GLU A 210 13.22 -20.55 -1.22
CA GLU A 210 13.91 -21.58 -2.02
C GLU A 210 15.29 -21.10 -2.49
N PHE A 211 15.46 -19.79 -2.69
CA PHE A 211 16.71 -19.17 -3.09
C PHE A 211 17.59 -18.76 -1.91
N GLY A 212 17.09 -18.84 -0.68
CA GLY A 212 17.83 -18.48 0.54
C GLY A 212 18.14 -16.99 0.67
N VAL A 213 17.36 -16.12 0.02
CA VAL A 213 17.56 -14.66 0.05
C VAL A 213 16.85 -14.07 1.27
N PRO A 214 17.45 -13.14 2.03
CA PRO A 214 16.74 -12.39 3.05
C PRO A 214 15.52 -11.65 2.48
N MET A 215 14.40 -11.70 3.20
CA MET A 215 13.18 -11.00 2.76
C MET A 215 12.56 -10.22 3.91
N LYS A 216 12.19 -8.99 3.62
CA LYS A 216 11.38 -8.12 4.47
C LYS A 216 10.01 -7.90 3.85
N ALA A 217 8.99 -7.87 4.68
CA ALA A 217 7.60 -7.64 4.28
C ALA A 217 7.00 -6.48 5.05
N ASP A 218 6.36 -5.56 4.35
CA ASP A 218 5.56 -4.49 4.96
C ASP A 218 4.11 -5.00 5.10
N LEU A 219 3.64 -5.06 6.35
CA LEU A 219 2.39 -5.72 6.69
C LEU A 219 1.25 -4.73 6.87
N HIS A 220 0.12 -5.05 6.26
CA HIS A 220 -1.11 -4.25 6.31
C HIS A 220 -2.26 -4.96 7.04
N PRO A 221 -2.10 -5.34 8.31
CA PRO A 221 -3.22 -5.79 9.12
C PRO A 221 -4.20 -4.64 9.32
N ILE A 222 -5.41 -4.96 9.80
CA ILE A 222 -6.41 -3.95 10.13
C ILE A 222 -5.84 -2.98 11.18
N MET A 223 -5.74 -1.69 10.83
CA MET A 223 -5.28 -0.63 11.71
C MET A 223 -6.40 0.38 11.96
N VAL A 224 -6.62 0.74 13.24
CA VAL A 224 -7.68 1.67 13.65
C VAL A 224 -7.10 2.94 14.27
N ASP A 225 -6.30 2.83 15.33
CA ASP A 225 -5.72 4.01 15.99
C ASP A 225 -4.29 4.34 15.55
N GLY A 226 -3.52 3.35 15.14
CA GLY A 226 -2.13 3.53 14.70
C GLY A 226 -1.12 3.78 15.83
N THR A 227 -1.51 3.66 17.10
CA THR A 227 -0.69 4.01 18.29
C THR A 227 -0.42 2.85 19.24
N GLY A 228 -0.81 1.62 18.86
CA GLY A 228 -0.62 0.41 19.65
C GLY A 228 -1.66 0.18 20.75
N MET A 229 -2.65 1.08 20.90
CA MET A 229 -3.61 0.97 21.99
C MET A 229 -4.74 -0.02 21.72
N CYS A 230 -5.26 -0.07 20.49
CA CYS A 230 -6.46 -0.87 20.18
C CYS A 230 -6.16 -2.35 19.91
N GLY A 231 -4.91 -2.72 19.64
CA GLY A 231 -4.50 -4.09 19.36
C GLY A 231 -5.02 -4.72 18.06
N SER A 232 -5.70 -3.94 17.20
CA SER A 232 -6.28 -4.45 15.94
C SER A 232 -5.21 -4.97 14.98
N CYS A 233 -4.05 -4.31 14.94
CA CYS A 233 -2.96 -4.60 14.03
C CYS A 233 -1.94 -5.62 14.57
N ARG A 234 -2.33 -6.44 15.56
CA ARG A 234 -1.41 -7.45 16.10
C ARG A 234 -1.07 -8.51 15.05
N VAL A 235 0.20 -8.88 15.04
CA VAL A 235 0.79 -9.93 14.21
C VAL A 235 1.71 -10.76 15.08
N THR A 236 1.91 -12.04 14.76
CA THR A 236 2.89 -12.89 15.44
C THR A 236 4.16 -12.92 14.62
N VAL A 237 5.28 -12.47 15.20
CA VAL A 237 6.60 -12.39 14.56
C VAL A 237 7.64 -12.91 15.55
N GLY A 238 8.48 -13.86 15.16
CA GLY A 238 9.46 -14.50 16.02
C GLY A 238 8.85 -15.22 17.24
N GLY A 239 7.58 -15.67 17.11
CA GLY A 239 6.83 -16.28 18.24
C GLY A 239 6.24 -15.28 19.23
N GLU A 240 6.44 -13.97 19.05
CA GLU A 240 5.92 -12.91 19.91
C GLU A 240 4.80 -12.13 19.21
N VAL A 241 3.86 -11.62 20.03
CA VAL A 241 2.83 -10.69 19.52
C VAL A 241 3.45 -9.30 19.37
N LYS A 242 3.41 -8.78 18.15
CA LYS A 242 3.82 -7.42 17.78
C LYS A 242 2.61 -6.62 17.30
N PHE A 243 2.71 -5.30 17.33
CA PHE A 243 1.70 -4.41 16.77
C PHE A 243 2.30 -3.71 15.53
N ALA A 244 1.82 -4.04 14.33
CA ALA A 244 2.38 -3.50 13.10
C ALA A 244 2.44 -1.97 13.05
N CYS A 245 1.57 -1.27 13.77
CA CYS A 245 1.54 0.19 13.81
C CYS A 245 2.65 0.83 14.67
N ILE A 246 3.30 0.09 15.57
CA ILE A 246 4.36 0.62 16.45
C ILE A 246 5.66 -0.20 16.41
N ASP A 247 5.57 -1.52 16.16
CA ASP A 247 6.74 -2.41 16.04
C ASP A 247 7.19 -2.58 14.58
N GLY A 248 6.30 -2.28 13.61
CA GLY A 248 6.49 -2.36 12.17
C GLY A 248 6.25 -1.01 11.49
N PRO A 249 5.75 -1.00 10.26
CA PRO A 249 5.07 -2.11 9.55
C PRO A 249 5.97 -3.13 8.87
N GLU A 250 7.29 -2.86 8.73
CA GLU A 250 8.29 -3.74 8.14
C GLU A 250 8.74 -4.82 9.14
N PHE A 251 8.74 -6.10 8.70
CA PHE A 251 9.18 -7.24 9.49
C PHE A 251 10.01 -8.22 8.64
N ASP A 252 10.85 -9.02 9.29
CA ASP A 252 11.51 -10.16 8.66
C ASP A 252 10.47 -11.20 8.25
N ALA A 253 10.41 -11.52 6.96
CA ALA A 253 9.42 -12.45 6.40
C ALA A 253 9.57 -13.88 6.92
N TYR A 254 10.78 -14.26 7.35
CA TYR A 254 11.08 -15.58 7.93
C TYR A 254 10.51 -15.77 9.34
N GLU A 255 10.23 -14.69 10.05
CA GLU A 255 9.70 -14.71 11.41
C GLU A 255 8.18 -14.56 11.48
N ILE A 256 7.51 -14.18 10.38
CA ILE A 256 6.07 -13.92 10.33
C ILE A 256 5.28 -15.24 10.38
N HIS A 257 4.27 -15.28 11.26
CA HIS A 257 3.30 -16.37 11.29
C HIS A 257 2.20 -16.13 10.24
N TRP A 258 2.53 -16.42 8.97
CA TRP A 258 1.72 -16.11 7.80
C TRP A 258 0.28 -16.60 7.84
N ASP A 259 0.05 -17.86 8.31
CA ASP A 259 -1.29 -18.46 8.31
C ASP A 259 -2.23 -17.75 9.28
N GLU A 260 -1.73 -17.36 10.45
CA GLU A 260 -2.50 -16.55 11.41
C GLU A 260 -2.83 -15.18 10.83
N LEU A 261 -1.87 -14.52 10.21
CA LEU A 261 -2.07 -13.20 9.61
C LEU A 261 -3.11 -13.25 8.48
N ILE A 262 -3.06 -14.27 7.62
CA ILE A 262 -4.05 -14.47 6.55
C ILE A 262 -5.44 -14.71 7.14
N ALA A 263 -5.57 -15.59 8.13
CA ALA A 263 -6.86 -15.88 8.78
C ALA A 263 -7.47 -14.60 9.39
N ARG A 264 -6.64 -13.73 9.99
CA ARG A 264 -7.10 -12.47 10.60
C ARG A 264 -7.49 -11.40 9.59
N SER A 265 -6.85 -11.33 8.43
CA SER A 265 -7.14 -10.31 7.42
C SER A 265 -8.54 -10.42 6.80
N GLY A 266 -9.19 -11.58 6.92
CA GLY A 266 -10.55 -11.82 6.43
C GLY A 266 -11.70 -11.47 7.39
N TYR A 267 -11.42 -11.09 8.65
CA TYR A 267 -12.45 -10.97 9.70
C TYR A 267 -13.62 -10.03 9.39
N TYR A 268 -13.41 -8.96 8.65
CA TYR A 268 -14.43 -7.93 8.39
C TYR A 268 -14.87 -7.87 6.91
N THR A 269 -14.44 -8.82 6.08
CA THR A 269 -14.71 -8.79 4.63
C THR A 269 -16.19 -8.67 4.30
N ASP A 270 -17.07 -9.44 4.96
CA ASP A 270 -18.51 -9.38 4.72
C ASP A 270 -19.13 -8.03 5.13
N MET A 271 -18.65 -7.46 6.24
CA MET A 271 -19.11 -6.14 6.71
C MET A 271 -18.67 -5.03 5.78
N GLU A 272 -17.43 -5.08 5.30
CA GLU A 272 -16.88 -4.12 4.34
C GLU A 272 -17.64 -4.17 3.01
N GLN A 273 -17.95 -5.37 2.51
CA GLN A 273 -18.72 -5.55 1.28
C GLN A 273 -20.15 -5.00 1.42
N ARG A 274 -20.86 -5.28 2.51
CA ARG A 274 -22.19 -4.73 2.77
C ARG A 274 -22.16 -3.22 2.85
N ALA A 275 -21.24 -2.64 3.61
CA ALA A 275 -21.10 -1.19 3.74
C ALA A 275 -20.81 -0.50 2.40
N MET A 276 -20.03 -1.15 1.53
CA MET A 276 -19.76 -0.65 0.18
C MET A 276 -21.00 -0.71 -0.71
N GLN A 277 -21.76 -1.82 -0.70
CA GLN A 277 -22.99 -1.98 -1.47
C GLN A 277 -24.05 -0.95 -1.07
N GLU A 278 -24.24 -0.75 0.25
CA GLU A 278 -25.17 0.27 0.76
C GLU A 278 -24.77 1.67 0.31
N TYR A 279 -23.49 2.00 0.38
CA TYR A 279 -23.00 3.30 -0.07
C TYR A 279 -23.23 3.51 -1.57
N MET A 280 -22.89 2.53 -2.41
CA MET A 280 -23.07 2.64 -3.86
C MET A 280 -24.54 2.85 -4.23
N LYS A 281 -25.46 2.11 -3.60
CA LYS A 281 -26.91 2.27 -3.80
C LYS A 281 -27.38 3.69 -3.45
N LEU A 282 -26.94 4.23 -2.32
CA LEU A 282 -27.31 5.60 -1.91
C LEU A 282 -26.70 6.66 -2.86
N PHE A 283 -25.47 6.45 -3.28
CA PHE A 283 -24.77 7.36 -4.20
C PHE A 283 -25.45 7.40 -5.57
N GLU A 284 -25.84 6.26 -6.14
CA GLU A 284 -26.58 6.16 -7.40
C GLU A 284 -27.94 6.86 -7.31
N GLN A 285 -28.68 6.66 -6.20
CA GLN A 285 -29.95 7.34 -5.95
C GLN A 285 -29.80 8.87 -5.88
N ALA A 286 -28.73 9.35 -5.24
CA ALA A 286 -28.46 10.79 -5.13
C ALA A 286 -28.12 11.41 -6.51
N LEU A 287 -27.42 10.70 -7.38
CA LEU A 287 -27.15 11.16 -8.76
C LEU A 287 -28.44 11.25 -9.59
N GLN A 288 -29.33 10.25 -9.49
CA GLN A 288 -30.61 10.23 -10.20
C GLN A 288 -31.61 11.28 -9.68
N GLY A 289 -31.58 11.59 -8.37
CA GLY A 289 -32.44 12.59 -7.74
C GLY A 289 -32.00 14.04 -7.91
N GLY A 290 -30.75 14.27 -8.33
CA GLY A 290 -30.20 15.61 -8.60
C GLY A 290 -30.46 16.14 -10.01
N GLU A 291 -31.09 15.35 -10.87
CA GLU A 291 -31.50 15.73 -12.24
C GLU A 291 -32.96 16.24 -12.32
N GLN A 292 -33.60 16.52 -11.19
CA GLN A 292 -34.93 17.17 -11.13
C GLN A 292 -34.70 18.61 -10.52
#